data_9a8d7d19eccbd192611b4a7293754940
#
_entry.id   9a8d7d19eccbd192611b4a7293754940
#
_cell.length_a   1.000
_cell.length_b   1.000
_cell.length_c   1.000
_cell.angle_alpha   90.00
_cell.angle_beta   90.00
_cell.angle_gamma   90.00
#
_symmetry.space_group_name_H-M   'P 1'
#
loop_
_entity.id
_entity.type
_entity.pdbx_description
1 polymer ?
#
loop_
_entity_poly.entity_id
_entity_poly.type
_entity_poly.pdbx_seq_one_letter_code
_entity_poly.pdbx_strand_id
1 'polypeptide(L)'
;MNTSPSPARRLRRWLLRGLWLVIAIVAAMALWNSPWAAAPKLLWTLSRMPPATELPVPVEGVRPRQIADTFGAPRGRDRSHAGIDIFARRGTPVRSATAGVVVDVSERGLGGRQVWVIGPGRERYYY
;
A
#
# COMPACT_ATOMS: atom_id res chain seq x y z
N MET A 1 -55.42 18.48 -11.76
CA MET A 1 -55.82 17.44 -10.79
C MET A 1 -54.55 16.92 -10.10
N ASN A 2 -54.36 17.36 -8.89
CA ASN A 2 -53.14 17.03 -8.13
C ASN A 2 -53.45 15.79 -7.23
N THR A 3 -53.22 14.59 -7.74
CA THR A 3 -53.47 13.35 -6.98
C THR A 3 -52.34 13.09 -6.03
N SER A 4 -52.45 13.52 -4.79
CA SER A 4 -51.51 13.14 -3.73
C SER A 4 -51.50 11.62 -3.56
N PRO A 5 -50.31 11.01 -3.47
CA PRO A 5 -50.24 9.55 -3.35
C PRO A 5 -50.91 9.07 -2.05
N SER A 6 -51.65 7.99 -2.14
CA SER A 6 -52.36 7.40 -1.00
C SER A 6 -51.39 7.03 0.16
N PRO A 7 -51.84 7.06 1.42
CA PRO A 7 -51.00 6.81 2.58
C PRO A 7 -50.31 5.44 2.51
N ALA A 8 -51.00 4.43 1.96
CA ALA A 8 -50.41 3.09 1.75
C ALA A 8 -49.23 3.10 0.76
N ARG A 9 -49.28 3.90 -0.29
CA ARG A 9 -48.17 4.04 -1.25
C ARG A 9 -46.96 4.77 -0.62
N ARG A 10 -47.22 5.74 0.27
CA ARG A 10 -46.17 6.43 1.02
C ARG A 10 -45.49 5.44 1.98
N LEU A 11 -46.25 4.70 2.78
CA LEU A 11 -45.74 3.70 3.73
C LEU A 11 -44.88 2.65 3.01
N ARG A 12 -45.37 2.07 1.90
CA ARG A 12 -44.62 1.11 1.09
C ARG A 12 -43.29 1.69 0.58
N ARG A 13 -43.27 2.94 0.14
CA ARG A 13 -42.04 3.62 -0.29
C ARG A 13 -41.03 3.79 0.86
N TRP A 14 -41.50 4.12 2.05
CA TRP A 14 -40.65 4.23 3.23
C TRP A 14 -40.09 2.88 3.66
N LEU A 15 -40.89 1.84 3.65
CA LEU A 15 -40.45 0.46 3.96
C LEU A 15 -39.43 -0.04 2.94
N LEU A 16 -39.64 0.20 1.66
CA LEU A 16 -38.69 -0.17 0.62
C LEU A 16 -37.36 0.60 0.74
N ARG A 17 -37.41 1.90 1.07
CA ARG A 17 -36.20 2.70 1.32
C ARG A 17 -35.44 2.20 2.53
N GLY A 18 -36.15 1.86 3.62
CA GLY A 18 -35.54 1.25 4.81
C GLY A 18 -34.87 -0.09 4.50
N LEU A 19 -35.54 -0.94 3.73
CA LEU A 19 -34.99 -2.23 3.30
C LEU A 19 -33.70 -2.04 2.46
N TRP A 20 -33.74 -1.14 1.48
CA TRP A 20 -32.56 -0.85 0.66
C TRP A 20 -31.40 -0.29 1.47
N LEU A 21 -31.68 0.56 2.47
CA LEU A 21 -30.67 1.09 3.39
C LEU A 21 -30.02 -0.03 4.19
N VAL A 22 -30.82 -0.97 4.74
CA VAL A 22 -30.30 -2.12 5.47
C VAL A 22 -29.43 -3.00 4.56
N ILE A 23 -29.91 -3.30 3.35
CA ILE A 23 -29.13 -4.08 2.37
C ILE A 23 -27.80 -3.38 2.05
N ALA A 24 -27.82 -2.06 1.84
CA ALA A 24 -26.61 -1.28 1.55
C ALA A 24 -25.61 -1.30 2.73
N ILE A 25 -26.10 -1.20 3.97
CA ILE A 25 -25.26 -1.28 5.17
C ILE A 25 -24.62 -2.68 5.29
N VAL A 26 -25.43 -3.74 5.12
CA VAL A 26 -24.92 -5.12 5.17
C VAL A 26 -23.90 -5.38 4.08
N ALA A 27 -24.16 -4.92 2.86
CA ALA A 27 -23.20 -5.03 1.75
C ALA A 27 -21.91 -4.25 2.02
N ALA A 28 -22.00 -3.03 2.56
CA ALA A 28 -20.84 -2.23 2.92
C ALA A 28 -20.01 -2.91 4.04
N MET A 29 -20.66 -3.50 5.03
CA MET A 29 -19.99 -4.26 6.09
C MET A 29 -19.32 -5.52 5.54
N ALA A 30 -19.97 -6.25 4.64
CA ALA A 30 -19.41 -7.43 3.99
C ALA A 30 -18.18 -7.07 3.14
N LEU A 31 -18.25 -5.99 2.35
CA LEU A 31 -17.12 -5.48 1.58
C LEU A 31 -15.98 -5.04 2.50
N TRP A 32 -16.29 -4.33 3.58
CA TRP A 32 -15.28 -3.90 4.56
C TRP A 32 -14.55 -5.06 5.24
N ASN A 33 -15.24 -6.16 5.50
CA ASN A 33 -14.66 -7.36 6.11
C ASN A 33 -14.09 -8.35 5.08
N SER A 34 -14.14 -8.02 3.80
CA SER A 34 -13.58 -8.85 2.74
C SER A 34 -12.05 -8.76 2.68
N PRO A 35 -11.37 -9.80 2.15
CA PRO A 35 -9.92 -9.75 1.90
C PRO A 35 -9.49 -8.58 1.01
N TRP A 36 -10.35 -8.14 0.10
CA TRP A 36 -10.10 -7.01 -0.80
C TRP A 36 -9.91 -5.67 -0.08
N ALA A 37 -10.49 -5.54 1.12
CA ALA A 37 -10.35 -4.34 1.95
C ALA A 37 -9.04 -4.32 2.76
N ALA A 38 -8.27 -5.40 2.79
CA ALA A 38 -7.07 -5.50 3.62
C ALA A 38 -5.99 -4.48 3.21
N ALA A 39 -5.67 -4.40 1.92
CA ALA A 39 -4.66 -3.46 1.41
C ALA A 39 -5.07 -1.99 1.60
N PRO A 40 -6.30 -1.54 1.22
CA PRO A 40 -6.75 -0.17 1.51
C PRO A 40 -6.73 0.19 3.00
N LYS A 41 -7.16 -0.73 3.89
CA LYS A 41 -7.11 -0.51 5.34
C LYS A 41 -5.68 -0.32 5.84
N LEU A 42 -4.76 -1.19 5.39
CA LEU A 42 -3.36 -1.10 5.75
C LEU A 42 -2.75 0.20 5.24
N LEU A 43 -2.99 0.57 3.98
CA LEU A 43 -2.54 1.85 3.42
C LEU A 43 -3.07 3.05 4.21
N TRP A 44 -4.34 3.02 4.61
CA TRP A 44 -4.92 4.05 5.47
C TRP A 44 -4.20 4.14 6.81
N THR A 45 -3.96 3.00 7.48
CA THR A 45 -3.24 2.94 8.75
C THR A 45 -1.82 3.48 8.60
N LEU A 46 -1.07 2.99 7.61
CA LEU A 46 0.30 3.41 7.33
C LEU A 46 0.39 4.91 7.00
N SER A 47 -0.62 5.46 6.30
CA SER A 47 -0.63 6.89 5.95
C SER A 47 -0.76 7.82 7.15
N ARG A 48 -1.20 7.31 8.31
CA ARG A 48 -1.33 8.06 9.55
C ARG A 48 -0.19 7.85 10.54
N MET A 49 0.69 6.89 10.23
CA MET A 49 1.91 6.66 11.02
C MET A 49 2.99 7.68 10.62
N PRO A 50 3.88 8.04 11.54
CA PRO A 50 5.07 8.81 11.15
C PRO A 50 5.96 7.97 10.24
N PRO A 51 6.79 8.61 9.39
CA PRO A 51 7.85 7.94 8.65
C PRO A 51 8.75 7.11 9.55
N ALA A 52 9.31 6.03 9.03
CA ALA A 52 10.26 5.22 9.78
C ALA A 52 11.57 5.98 9.96
N THR A 53 12.00 6.16 11.21
CA THR A 53 13.24 6.87 11.54
C THR A 53 14.48 5.98 11.45
N GLU A 54 14.28 4.66 11.61
CA GLU A 54 15.34 3.66 11.51
C GLU A 54 14.84 2.49 10.65
N LEU A 55 15.71 2.01 9.79
CA LEU A 55 15.42 0.89 8.90
C LEU A 55 16.44 -0.23 9.13
N PRO A 56 16.00 -1.46 9.36
CA PRO A 56 16.89 -2.61 9.38
C PRO A 56 17.47 -2.85 7.99
N VAL A 57 18.64 -3.47 7.94
CA VAL A 57 19.24 -3.89 6.66
C VAL A 57 18.32 -4.91 6.00
N PRO A 58 17.84 -4.66 4.77
CA PRO A 58 16.85 -5.52 4.13
C PRO A 58 17.42 -6.86 3.62
N VAL A 59 18.72 -6.97 3.48
CA VAL A 59 19.41 -8.16 2.96
C VAL A 59 19.85 -9.06 4.10
N GLU A 60 19.36 -10.29 4.11
CA GLU A 60 19.64 -11.25 5.18
C GLU A 60 21.13 -11.52 5.34
N GLY A 61 21.62 -11.48 6.59
CA GLY A 61 23.01 -11.74 6.94
C GLY A 61 23.98 -10.59 6.69
N VAL A 62 23.55 -9.50 6.06
CA VAL A 62 24.38 -8.30 5.86
C VAL A 62 24.26 -7.38 7.07
N ARG A 63 25.40 -6.96 7.61
CA ARG A 63 25.48 -6.04 8.74
C ARG A 63 25.65 -4.60 8.23
N PRO A 64 25.17 -3.57 8.97
CA PRO A 64 25.31 -2.17 8.55
C PRO A 64 26.73 -1.77 8.15
N ARG A 65 27.74 -2.22 8.86
CA ARG A 65 29.17 -1.93 8.58
C ARG A 65 29.70 -2.52 7.26
N GLN A 66 28.94 -3.41 6.63
CA GLN A 66 29.30 -4.06 5.36
C GLN A 66 28.66 -3.33 4.15
N ILE A 67 27.83 -2.34 4.41
CA ILE A 67 27.14 -1.57 3.39
C ILE A 67 28.09 -0.44 2.96
N ALA A 68 28.45 -0.42 1.69
CA ALA A 68 29.21 0.69 1.12
C ALA A 68 28.29 1.91 0.94
N ASP A 69 28.80 3.10 1.25
CA ASP A 69 28.11 4.35 0.95
C ASP A 69 28.19 4.63 -0.55
N THR A 70 27.16 4.24 -1.26
CA THR A 70 27.04 4.47 -2.71
C THR A 70 26.00 5.52 -3.05
N PHE A 71 25.40 6.19 -2.04
CA PHE A 71 24.47 7.28 -2.27
C PHE A 71 25.15 8.46 -2.97
N GLY A 72 24.53 9.00 -3.99
CA GLY A 72 25.10 10.09 -4.78
C GLY A 72 26.23 9.71 -5.72
N ALA A 73 26.68 8.44 -5.73
CA ALA A 73 27.75 8.00 -6.62
C ALA A 73 27.36 8.19 -8.10
N PRO A 74 28.30 8.58 -8.98
CA PRO A 74 28.01 8.75 -10.39
C PRO A 74 27.47 7.47 -11.04
N ARG A 75 26.41 7.59 -11.84
CA ARG A 75 25.82 6.52 -12.64
C ARG A 75 25.79 6.94 -14.12
N GLY A 76 26.90 6.69 -14.81
CA GLY A 76 27.11 7.18 -16.18
C GLY A 76 27.48 8.66 -16.20
N ARG A 77 27.05 9.41 -17.24
CA ARG A 77 27.45 10.81 -17.44
C ARG A 77 26.55 11.82 -16.70
N ASP A 78 25.25 11.50 -16.57
CA ASP A 78 24.23 12.50 -16.24
C ASP A 78 23.36 12.13 -15.05
N ARG A 79 23.73 11.10 -14.27
CA ARG A 79 22.90 10.62 -13.15
C ARG A 79 23.74 10.36 -11.91
N SER A 80 23.15 10.58 -10.75
CA SER A 80 23.65 10.14 -9.45
C SER A 80 22.79 8.98 -8.93
N HIS A 81 23.39 8.16 -8.08
CA HIS A 81 22.70 7.06 -7.42
C HIS A 81 21.80 7.62 -6.30
N ALA A 82 20.49 7.40 -6.43
CA ALA A 82 19.50 7.84 -5.44
C ALA A 82 19.17 6.74 -4.40
N GLY A 83 20.09 5.82 -4.17
CA GLY A 83 19.93 4.70 -3.25
C GLY A 83 21.28 4.20 -2.75
N ILE A 84 21.27 3.08 -2.04
CA ILE A 84 22.45 2.39 -1.54
C ILE A 84 22.48 0.98 -2.10
N ASP A 85 23.62 0.57 -2.68
CA ASP A 85 23.82 -0.81 -3.14
C ASP A 85 24.24 -1.70 -1.97
N ILE A 86 23.50 -2.78 -1.75
CA ILE A 86 23.82 -3.79 -0.73
C ILE A 86 24.24 -5.06 -1.46
N PHE A 87 25.52 -5.38 -1.41
CA PHE A 87 26.07 -6.54 -2.08
C PHE A 87 25.87 -7.82 -1.25
N ALA A 88 25.33 -8.85 -1.90
CA ALA A 88 25.13 -10.17 -1.31
C ALA A 88 25.25 -11.27 -2.36
N ARG A 89 25.30 -12.53 -1.93
CA ARG A 89 25.29 -13.67 -2.85
C ARG A 89 23.94 -13.76 -3.55
N ARG A 90 23.95 -14.20 -4.79
CA ARG A 90 22.70 -14.48 -5.52
C ARG A 90 21.85 -15.49 -4.75
N GLY A 91 20.56 -15.20 -4.61
CA GLY A 91 19.61 -16.01 -3.84
C GLY A 91 19.51 -15.63 -2.37
N THR A 92 20.30 -14.65 -1.88
CA THR A 92 20.12 -14.13 -0.52
C THR A 92 18.74 -13.48 -0.41
N PRO A 93 17.93 -13.83 0.62
CA PRO A 93 16.63 -13.22 0.82
C PRO A 93 16.72 -11.72 1.06
N VAL A 94 15.81 -10.97 0.43
CA VAL A 94 15.58 -9.55 0.69
C VAL A 94 14.22 -9.40 1.38
N ARG A 95 14.19 -8.74 2.52
CA ARG A 95 12.99 -8.51 3.33
C ARG A 95 12.62 -7.03 3.28
N SER A 96 11.35 -6.73 3.40
CA SER A 96 10.93 -5.34 3.57
C SER A 96 11.52 -4.77 4.86
N ALA A 97 12.14 -3.61 4.79
CA ALA A 97 12.72 -2.91 5.95
C ALA A 97 11.65 -2.30 6.87
N THR A 98 10.39 -2.29 6.45
CA THR A 98 9.27 -1.77 7.23
C THR A 98 7.98 -2.50 6.89
N ALA A 99 6.96 -2.35 7.73
CA ALA A 99 5.60 -2.74 7.36
C ALA A 99 5.15 -1.94 6.13
N GLY A 100 4.48 -2.57 5.20
CA GLY A 100 4.06 -1.88 3.98
C GLY A 100 3.16 -2.71 3.09
N VAL A 101 2.69 -2.06 2.02
CA VAL A 101 1.93 -2.68 0.94
C VAL A 101 2.76 -2.69 -0.32
N VAL A 102 2.97 -3.86 -0.90
CA VAL A 102 3.60 -4.00 -2.22
C VAL A 102 2.67 -3.42 -3.26
N VAL A 103 3.15 -2.44 -4.02
CA VAL A 103 2.35 -1.72 -5.03
C VAL A 103 2.83 -1.98 -6.46
N ASP A 104 4.07 -2.41 -6.63
CA ASP A 104 4.60 -2.81 -7.94
C ASP A 104 5.66 -3.90 -7.77
N VAL A 105 5.62 -4.87 -8.66
CA VAL A 105 6.67 -5.88 -8.85
C VAL A 105 6.92 -5.96 -10.34
N SER A 106 8.08 -5.55 -10.77
CA SER A 106 8.37 -5.45 -12.20
C SER A 106 9.84 -5.73 -12.50
N GLU A 107 10.11 -5.98 -13.78
CA GLU A 107 11.45 -6.14 -14.33
C GLU A 107 11.58 -5.18 -15.51
N ARG A 108 12.01 -3.96 -15.23
CA ARG A 108 12.10 -2.90 -16.25
C ARG A 108 13.14 -1.85 -15.87
N GLY A 109 13.58 -1.13 -16.90
CA GLY A 109 14.57 -0.07 -16.74
C GLY A 109 15.94 -0.58 -16.33
N LEU A 110 16.76 0.31 -15.82
CA LEU A 110 18.15 0.02 -15.44
C LEU A 110 18.27 -0.70 -14.08
N GLY A 111 17.21 -0.71 -13.28
CA GLY A 111 17.18 -1.39 -11.99
C GLY A 111 16.93 -2.91 -12.11
N GLY A 112 16.45 -3.39 -13.26
CA GLY A 112 16.12 -4.80 -13.45
C GLY A 112 14.88 -5.21 -12.64
N ARG A 113 15.01 -6.30 -11.87
CA ARG A 113 13.95 -6.77 -10.98
C ARG A 113 13.79 -5.82 -9.80
N GLN A 114 12.57 -5.37 -9.60
CA GLN A 114 12.28 -4.36 -8.59
C GLN A 114 10.97 -4.62 -7.88
N VAL A 115 10.93 -4.25 -6.61
CA VAL A 115 9.73 -4.28 -5.76
C VAL A 115 9.54 -2.92 -5.13
N TRP A 116 8.35 -2.35 -5.29
CA TRP A 116 7.97 -1.10 -4.65
C TRP A 116 6.99 -1.35 -3.52
N VAL A 117 7.28 -0.77 -2.37
CA VAL A 117 6.47 -0.88 -1.16
C VAL A 117 6.11 0.51 -0.67
N ILE A 118 4.83 0.72 -0.31
CA ILE A 118 4.39 1.92 0.41
C ILE A 118 4.36 1.57 1.89
N GLY A 119 5.12 2.29 2.69
CA GLY A 119 5.23 2.13 4.13
C GLY A 119 4.63 3.27 4.95
N PRO A 120 5.03 3.41 6.23
CA PRO A 120 4.61 4.46 7.14
C PRO A 120 4.87 5.85 6.54
N GLY A 121 4.00 6.82 6.86
CA GLY A 121 4.13 8.19 6.36
C GLY A 121 3.95 8.33 4.84
N ARG A 122 3.46 7.29 4.14
CA ARG A 122 3.38 7.19 2.67
C ARG A 122 4.73 7.16 1.98
N GLU A 123 5.79 6.83 2.71
CA GLU A 123 7.10 6.67 2.10
C GLU A 123 7.12 5.49 1.12
N ARG A 124 7.96 5.62 0.11
CA ARG A 124 8.15 4.58 -0.91
C ARG A 124 9.50 3.95 -0.73
N TYR A 125 9.50 2.65 -0.59
CA TYR A 125 10.69 1.82 -0.49
C TYR A 125 10.86 1.04 -1.78
N TYR A 126 12.06 1.05 -2.30
CA TYR A 126 12.45 0.41 -3.54
C TYR A 126 13.53 -0.63 -3.27
N TYR A 127 13.28 -1.84 -3.70
CA TYR A 127 14.20 -2.96 -3.58
C TYR A 127 14.52 -3.56 -4.94
#